data_d1c24d379e359de0cf8a1d4c59e8ad67
#
_entry.id   d1c24d379e359de0cf8a1d4c59e8ad67
#
_cell.length_a   1.000
_cell.length_b   1.000
_cell.length_c   1.000
_cell.angle_alpha   90.00
_cell.angle_beta   90.00
_cell.angle_gamma   90.00
#
_symmetry.space_group_name_H-M   'P 1'
#
loop_
_entity.id
_entity.type
_entity.pdbx_description
1 polymer ?
#
loop_
_entity_poly.entity_id
_entity_poly.type
_entity_poly.pdbx_seq_one_letter_code
_entity_poly.pdbx_strand_id
1 'polypeptide(L)'
;MRLPRYLLVSGSAALMVGTLTLTATVAAPAGASHVAYSHQFVAAATKTLARYLRHYRPQVMLAGHRRLSQNGVLASDSFNWSGYADGSTTTKADTFTQASGSWTMPSVKCHAEDQLTSEWVGLDGFNSASFEQLGTLAWCYRGAPIYFAWWEMSSTGKGLVRVGTGLQPGDKISASVTRSGSTYTLKLTDATHTASSFTTKQTCPVTTCPATSAEWIVERPSLALGIAPLVQYNAFELTNGKQTSGGKAGTIGSFATVNEITMIDATQAYDLNVVSGLTSKNSSFSTIWQNSY
;
A
#
# COMPACT_ATOMS: atom_id res chain seq x y z
N MET A 1 -53.49 -29.09 -61.55
CA MET A 1 -52.49 -28.08 -61.20
C MET A 1 -51.65 -28.65 -60.05
N ARG A 2 -50.40 -29.03 -60.36
CA ARG A 2 -49.46 -29.63 -59.39
C ARG A 2 -48.44 -28.56 -59.04
N LEU A 3 -48.30 -28.22 -57.74
CA LEU A 3 -47.23 -27.34 -57.25
C LEU A 3 -45.98 -28.18 -56.90
N PRO A 4 -44.76 -27.67 -57.16
CA PRO A 4 -43.51 -28.41 -56.93
C PRO A 4 -43.12 -28.32 -55.43
N ARG A 5 -42.56 -29.44 -54.95
CA ARG A 5 -41.93 -29.58 -53.64
C ARG A 5 -40.55 -28.98 -53.68
N TYR A 6 -40.27 -28.03 -52.80
CA TYR A 6 -38.90 -27.55 -52.51
C TYR A 6 -38.25 -28.42 -51.45
N LEU A 7 -37.08 -29.00 -51.73
CA LEU A 7 -36.20 -29.67 -50.80
C LEU A 7 -35.53 -28.61 -49.90
N LEU A 8 -35.70 -28.73 -48.57
CA LEU A 8 -34.93 -28.01 -47.61
C LEU A 8 -33.62 -28.78 -47.33
N VAL A 9 -32.50 -28.23 -47.74
CA VAL A 9 -31.15 -28.67 -47.35
C VAL A 9 -30.82 -27.97 -46.05
N SER A 10 -30.76 -28.73 -44.95
CA SER A 10 -30.29 -28.27 -43.65
C SER A 10 -28.74 -28.24 -43.64
N GLY A 11 -28.18 -27.07 -43.81
CA GLY A 11 -26.76 -26.82 -43.59
C GLY A 11 -26.52 -26.43 -42.15
N SER A 12 -25.96 -27.33 -41.35
CA SER A 12 -25.50 -26.99 -39.99
C SER A 12 -24.19 -26.19 -40.07
N ALA A 13 -24.26 -24.88 -39.88
CA ALA A 13 -23.09 -24.06 -39.66
C ALA A 13 -22.66 -24.16 -38.19
N ALA A 14 -21.57 -24.85 -37.93
CA ALA A 14 -20.93 -24.85 -36.64
C ALA A 14 -20.25 -23.49 -36.41
N LEU A 15 -20.80 -22.68 -35.50
CA LEU A 15 -20.22 -21.44 -35.03
C LEU A 15 -19.07 -21.80 -34.08
N MET A 16 -17.81 -21.71 -34.55
CA MET A 16 -16.66 -21.73 -33.66
C MET A 16 -16.59 -20.37 -32.95
N VAL A 17 -16.98 -20.32 -31.69
CA VAL A 17 -16.72 -19.20 -30.81
C VAL A 17 -15.27 -19.31 -30.34
N GLY A 18 -14.37 -18.64 -31.05
CA GLY A 18 -13.01 -18.46 -30.59
C GLY A 18 -12.99 -17.44 -29.44
N THR A 19 -12.76 -17.91 -28.23
CA THR A 19 -12.46 -17.04 -27.11
C THR A 19 -11.08 -16.41 -27.32
N LEU A 20 -11.06 -15.16 -27.77
CA LEU A 20 -9.86 -14.32 -27.75
C LEU A 20 -9.59 -13.95 -26.29
N THR A 21 -8.68 -14.65 -25.62
CA THR A 21 -8.08 -14.19 -24.39
C THR A 21 -7.08 -13.09 -24.74
N LEU A 22 -7.49 -11.82 -24.59
CA LEU A 22 -6.56 -10.70 -24.61
C LEU A 22 -5.73 -10.78 -23.29
N THR A 23 -4.56 -11.37 -23.36
CA THR A 23 -3.53 -11.16 -22.35
C THR A 23 -2.92 -9.77 -22.60
N ALA A 24 -3.40 -8.77 -21.89
CA ALA A 24 -2.72 -7.48 -21.83
C ALA A 24 -1.41 -7.67 -21.06
N THR A 25 -0.33 -7.93 -21.78
CA THR A 25 1.02 -7.73 -21.24
C THR A 25 1.22 -6.24 -21.07
N VAL A 26 1.09 -5.74 -19.84
CA VAL A 26 1.54 -4.39 -19.49
C VAL A 26 3.07 -4.43 -19.62
N ALA A 27 3.58 -3.95 -20.76
CA ALA A 27 5.00 -3.71 -20.91
C ALA A 27 5.41 -2.67 -19.87
N ALA A 28 6.37 -3.01 -19.01
CA ALA A 28 7.01 -2.05 -18.12
C ALA A 28 7.55 -0.89 -19.00
N PRO A 29 7.31 0.38 -18.62
CA PRO A 29 7.83 1.50 -19.38
C PRO A 29 9.34 1.41 -19.44
N ALA A 30 9.88 1.35 -20.65
CA ALA A 30 11.32 1.41 -20.90
C ALA A 30 11.84 2.77 -20.44
N GLY A 31 12.79 2.76 -19.50
CA GLY A 31 13.65 3.90 -19.21
C GLY A 31 13.03 4.99 -18.32
N ALA A 32 12.86 4.75 -17.02
CA ALA A 32 12.97 5.84 -16.06
C ALA A 32 14.42 6.34 -16.11
N SER A 33 14.65 7.48 -16.76
CA SER A 33 15.95 8.13 -16.75
C SER A 33 16.29 8.47 -15.31
N HIS A 34 17.36 7.88 -14.77
CA HIS A 34 17.89 8.15 -13.44
C HIS A 34 18.34 9.61 -13.39
N VAL A 35 17.54 10.46 -12.77
CA VAL A 35 17.95 11.84 -12.48
C VAL A 35 18.86 11.76 -11.25
N ALA A 36 20.17 11.78 -11.47
CA ALA A 36 21.15 11.89 -10.39
C ALA A 36 21.08 13.31 -9.80
N TYR A 37 20.44 13.45 -8.66
CA TYR A 37 20.44 14.72 -7.92
C TYR A 37 21.79 14.98 -7.28
N SER A 38 22.22 16.25 -7.25
CA SER A 38 23.46 16.63 -6.58
C SER A 38 23.42 16.31 -5.08
N HIS A 39 24.58 15.99 -4.51
CA HIS A 39 24.69 15.75 -3.05
C HIS A 39 24.12 16.92 -2.22
N GLN A 40 24.28 18.16 -2.67
CA GLN A 40 23.74 19.34 -2.00
C GLN A 40 22.21 19.36 -2.03
N PHE A 41 21.59 18.96 -3.14
CA PHE A 41 20.13 18.87 -3.26
C PHE A 41 19.57 17.81 -2.30
N VAL A 42 20.17 16.63 -2.29
CA VAL A 42 19.77 15.54 -1.39
C VAL A 42 19.97 15.94 0.08
N ALA A 43 21.05 16.61 0.42
CA ALA A 43 21.31 17.10 1.77
C ALA A 43 20.29 18.17 2.21
N ALA A 44 19.94 19.11 1.33
CA ALA A 44 18.92 20.13 1.60
C ALA A 44 17.54 19.50 1.79
N ALA A 45 17.15 18.56 0.91
CA ALA A 45 15.92 17.79 1.04
C ALA A 45 15.89 17.03 2.36
N THR A 46 16.96 16.31 2.72
CA THR A 46 17.09 15.58 3.98
C THR A 46 16.91 16.50 5.21
N LYS A 47 17.52 17.67 5.20
CA LYS A 47 17.39 18.65 6.30
C LYS A 47 15.96 19.18 6.41
N THR A 48 15.31 19.46 5.29
CA THR A 48 13.90 19.89 5.26
C THR A 48 12.97 18.78 5.73
N LEU A 49 13.14 17.57 5.20
CA LEU A 49 12.39 16.40 5.64
C LEU A 49 12.50 16.16 7.14
N ALA A 50 13.72 16.22 7.71
CA ALA A 50 13.92 16.09 9.16
C ALA A 50 13.18 17.17 9.97
N ARG A 51 12.90 18.33 9.38
CA ARG A 51 12.07 19.39 10.00
C ARG A 51 10.60 19.01 9.92
N TYR A 52 10.11 18.55 8.78
CA TYR A 52 8.73 18.09 8.62
C TYR A 52 8.42 16.91 9.50
N LEU A 53 9.32 15.91 9.56
CA LEU A 53 9.15 14.71 10.38
C LEU A 53 9.15 14.99 11.89
N ARG A 54 9.73 16.09 12.37
CA ARG A 54 9.61 16.52 13.79
C ARG A 54 8.19 16.93 14.16
N HIS A 55 7.40 17.33 13.19
CA HIS A 55 5.98 17.70 13.36
C HIS A 55 5.04 16.64 12.77
N TYR A 56 5.60 15.54 12.28
CA TYR A 56 4.85 14.41 11.78
C TYR A 56 4.03 13.83 12.92
N ARG A 57 2.74 13.73 12.71
CA ARG A 57 1.86 12.99 13.60
C ARG A 57 1.68 11.60 13.00
N PRO A 58 2.08 10.54 13.74
CA PRO A 58 1.83 9.17 13.31
C PRO A 58 0.35 9.00 13.01
N GLN A 59 0.05 8.37 11.89
CA GLN A 59 -1.31 8.33 11.42
C GLN A 59 -1.84 6.91 11.50
N VAL A 60 -2.69 6.73 12.47
CA VAL A 60 -3.73 5.72 12.41
C VAL A 60 -4.69 6.04 11.27
N MET A 61 -5.45 5.08 10.81
CA MET A 61 -6.47 5.29 9.78
C MET A 61 -7.44 6.42 10.21
N LEU A 62 -7.50 7.47 9.41
CA LEU A 62 -8.52 8.51 9.56
C LEU A 62 -9.77 8.05 8.82
N ALA A 63 -10.71 7.46 9.55
CA ALA A 63 -11.89 6.85 8.98
C ALA A 63 -12.83 7.86 8.32
N GLY A 64 -13.27 7.55 7.10
CA GLY A 64 -14.44 8.12 6.44
C GLY A 64 -15.70 7.28 6.70
N HIS A 65 -16.54 7.11 5.70
CA HIS A 65 -17.76 6.30 5.79
C HIS A 65 -17.43 4.80 5.67
N ARG A 66 -18.25 3.96 6.32
CA ARG A 66 -18.22 2.52 6.10
C ARG A 66 -19.09 2.17 4.90
N ARG A 67 -18.55 1.40 3.98
CA ARG A 67 -19.30 0.81 2.85
C ARG A 67 -19.38 -0.71 3.03
N LEU A 68 -20.36 -1.32 2.35
CA LEU A 68 -20.34 -2.77 2.12
C LEU A 68 -19.71 -2.98 0.74
N SER A 69 -18.68 -3.79 0.64
CA SER A 69 -18.06 -4.13 -0.64
C SER A 69 -19.00 -4.98 -1.48
N GLN A 70 -18.93 -4.81 -2.80
CA GLN A 70 -19.68 -5.62 -3.76
C GLN A 70 -19.30 -7.12 -3.71
N ASN A 71 -18.17 -7.48 -3.08
CA ASN A 71 -17.64 -8.83 -3.03
C ASN A 71 -17.74 -9.50 -1.64
N GLY A 72 -18.55 -8.95 -0.72
CA GLY A 72 -18.73 -9.50 0.63
C GLY A 72 -17.53 -9.25 1.58
N VAL A 73 -16.54 -8.49 1.17
CA VAL A 73 -15.47 -7.97 2.01
C VAL A 73 -15.96 -6.70 2.67
N LEU A 74 -15.66 -6.46 3.94
CA LEU A 74 -15.94 -5.19 4.58
C LEU A 74 -15.18 -4.08 3.82
N ALA A 75 -15.81 -2.93 3.62
CA ALA A 75 -15.19 -1.79 2.98
C ALA A 75 -15.28 -0.55 3.87
N SER A 76 -14.23 0.25 3.84
CA SER A 76 -14.13 1.49 4.61
C SER A 76 -13.52 2.58 3.74
N ASP A 77 -13.99 3.81 3.90
CA ASP A 77 -13.33 4.96 3.35
C ASP A 77 -12.34 5.53 4.37
N SER A 78 -11.26 6.11 3.89
CA SER A 78 -10.26 6.77 4.72
C SER A 78 -9.75 8.05 4.05
N PHE A 79 -9.43 9.05 4.86
CA PHE A 79 -8.85 10.29 4.35
C PHE A 79 -7.36 10.17 4.03
N ASN A 80 -6.69 9.12 4.51
CA ASN A 80 -5.24 8.99 4.37
C ASN A 80 -4.76 7.62 3.89
N TRP A 81 -5.56 6.56 4.00
CA TRP A 81 -5.18 5.19 3.67
C TRP A 81 -5.96 4.61 2.50
N SER A 82 -5.32 3.75 1.73
CA SER A 82 -5.96 2.81 0.81
C SER A 82 -5.21 1.50 0.76
N GLY A 83 -5.92 0.42 0.48
CA GLY A 83 -5.39 -0.94 0.46
C GLY A 83 -6.22 -1.89 1.29
N TYR A 84 -5.57 -2.65 2.15
CA TYR A 84 -6.24 -3.67 2.96
C TYR A 84 -5.75 -3.64 4.40
N ALA A 85 -6.69 -3.87 5.33
CA ALA A 85 -6.40 -4.16 6.73
C ALA A 85 -7.20 -5.38 7.18
N ASP A 86 -6.61 -6.21 8.03
CA ASP A 86 -7.31 -7.30 8.73
C ASP A 86 -7.37 -6.99 10.21
N GLY A 87 -8.57 -7.06 10.77
CA GLY A 87 -8.84 -6.76 12.17
C GLY A 87 -10.22 -6.11 12.35
N SER A 88 -10.66 -6.01 13.58
CA SER A 88 -11.92 -5.36 13.97
C SER A 88 -11.80 -4.76 15.36
N THR A 89 -12.76 -3.93 15.73
CA THR A 89 -12.82 -3.34 17.10
C THR A 89 -12.99 -4.37 18.21
N THR A 90 -13.32 -5.62 17.85
CA THR A 90 -13.45 -6.73 18.79
C THR A 90 -12.28 -7.69 18.75
N THR A 91 -11.26 -7.44 17.90
CA THR A 91 -10.06 -8.28 17.84
C THR A 91 -9.29 -8.18 19.16
N LYS A 92 -8.96 -9.32 19.70
CA LYS A 92 -8.21 -9.40 20.96
C LYS A 92 -6.77 -8.94 20.76
N ALA A 93 -6.18 -8.37 21.80
CA ALA A 93 -4.75 -8.10 21.84
C ALA A 93 -3.94 -9.39 21.58
N ASP A 94 -2.74 -9.25 20.99
CA ASP A 94 -1.83 -10.34 20.67
C ASP A 94 -2.37 -11.32 19.59
N THR A 95 -3.31 -10.85 18.77
CA THR A 95 -3.87 -11.69 17.70
C THR A 95 -2.91 -11.76 16.51
N PHE A 96 -2.34 -10.64 16.09
CA PHE A 96 -1.45 -10.58 14.94
C PHE A 96 0.02 -10.63 15.36
N THR A 97 0.79 -11.50 14.71
CA THR A 97 2.23 -11.65 14.99
C THR A 97 3.11 -11.40 13.78
N GLN A 98 2.50 -11.20 12.60
CA GLN A 98 3.21 -10.89 11.36
C GLN A 98 2.31 -10.20 10.36
N ALA A 99 2.88 -9.21 9.66
CA ALA A 99 2.43 -8.69 8.37
C ALA A 99 3.64 -8.58 7.44
N SER A 100 3.47 -8.93 6.16
CA SER A 100 4.54 -8.81 5.16
C SER A 100 3.97 -8.64 3.76
N GLY A 101 4.76 -8.05 2.86
CA GLY A 101 4.42 -7.84 1.46
C GLY A 101 5.64 -7.47 0.63
N SER A 102 5.45 -7.44 -0.68
CA SER A 102 6.49 -7.03 -1.63
C SER A 102 5.88 -6.12 -2.69
N TRP A 103 6.66 -5.17 -3.18
CA TRP A 103 6.25 -4.26 -4.25
C TRP A 103 7.43 -3.79 -5.07
N THR A 104 7.12 -3.18 -6.19
CA THR A 104 8.10 -2.38 -6.93
C THR A 104 7.88 -0.92 -6.59
N MET A 105 8.94 -0.20 -6.19
CA MET A 105 8.84 1.23 -5.88
C MET A 105 8.22 1.98 -7.07
N PRO A 106 7.05 2.63 -6.91
CA PRO A 106 6.41 3.33 -8.01
C PRO A 106 7.19 4.58 -8.41
N SER A 107 7.10 4.95 -9.68
CA SER A 107 7.51 6.28 -10.13
C SER A 107 6.40 7.29 -9.83
N VAL A 108 6.77 8.49 -9.43
CA VAL A 108 5.83 9.57 -9.15
C VAL A 108 6.08 10.78 -10.04
N LYS A 109 5.02 11.57 -10.26
CA LYS A 109 5.06 12.84 -10.98
C LYS A 109 4.68 13.96 -10.04
N CYS A 110 5.61 14.87 -9.79
CA CYS A 110 5.40 16.04 -8.95
C CYS A 110 4.68 17.13 -9.72
N HIS A 111 3.56 17.59 -9.19
CA HIS A 111 2.78 18.73 -9.72
C HIS A 111 2.82 19.94 -8.78
N ALA A 112 3.10 19.68 -7.50
CA ALA A 112 3.22 20.69 -6.45
C ALA A 112 4.24 20.26 -5.40
N GLU A 113 4.63 21.19 -4.55
CA GLU A 113 5.44 20.90 -3.36
C GLU A 113 4.64 20.05 -2.36
N ASP A 114 5.38 19.27 -1.57
CA ASP A 114 4.85 18.50 -0.45
C ASP A 114 3.73 17.49 -0.81
N GLN A 115 3.63 17.07 -2.09
CA GLN A 115 2.86 15.90 -2.45
C GLN A 115 3.63 14.64 -2.03
N LEU A 116 2.93 13.69 -1.39
CA LEU A 116 3.53 12.46 -0.86
C LEU A 116 2.71 11.23 -1.24
N THR A 117 3.38 10.09 -1.28
CA THR A 117 2.79 8.75 -1.16
C THR A 117 3.73 7.87 -0.36
N SER A 118 3.16 6.96 0.41
CA SER A 118 3.92 5.99 1.19
C SER A 118 3.29 4.61 1.05
N GLU A 119 4.08 3.61 0.73
CA GLU A 119 3.68 2.22 0.59
C GLU A 119 4.30 1.42 1.73
N TRP A 120 3.47 0.69 2.50
CA TRP A 120 3.94 0.07 3.71
C TRP A 120 3.13 -1.15 4.16
N VAL A 121 3.72 -1.91 5.07
CA VAL A 121 3.07 -2.97 5.84
C VAL A 121 3.23 -2.70 7.32
N GLY A 122 2.23 -3.08 8.12
CA GLY A 122 2.20 -2.78 9.55
C GLY A 122 1.41 -3.76 10.38
N LEU A 123 1.56 -3.60 11.69
CA LEU A 123 0.66 -4.09 12.72
C LEU A 123 0.13 -2.89 13.48
N ASP A 124 -1.17 -2.93 13.82
CA ASP A 124 -1.89 -1.85 14.50
C ASP A 124 -2.06 -0.54 13.68
N GLY A 125 -2.97 0.31 14.10
CA GLY A 125 -3.30 1.57 13.43
C GLY A 125 -4.66 1.59 12.75
N PHE A 126 -5.22 0.42 12.40
CA PHE A 126 -6.54 0.34 11.80
C PHE A 126 -7.67 0.50 12.84
N ASN A 127 -7.51 -0.12 14.00
CA ASN A 127 -8.51 -0.11 15.08
C ASN A 127 -7.91 0.16 16.47
N SER A 128 -6.65 0.58 16.52
CA SER A 128 -5.93 0.97 17.73
C SER A 128 -5.16 2.27 17.49
N ALA A 129 -4.74 2.92 18.56
CA ALA A 129 -3.94 4.14 18.49
C ALA A 129 -2.42 3.87 18.40
N SER A 130 -2.01 2.61 18.50
CA SER A 130 -0.62 2.19 18.27
C SER A 130 -0.42 1.80 16.82
N PHE A 131 0.82 1.73 16.40
CA PHE A 131 1.25 1.27 15.09
C PHE A 131 2.71 0.84 15.12
N GLU A 132 3.01 -0.20 14.39
CA GLU A 132 4.34 -0.75 14.16
C GLU A 132 4.46 -1.03 12.66
N GLN A 133 5.12 -0.13 11.93
CA GLN A 133 5.04 -0.09 10.48
C GLN A 133 6.37 0.27 9.82
N LEU A 134 6.53 -0.16 8.57
CA LEU A 134 7.70 0.17 7.76
C LEU A 134 7.37 0.12 6.27
N GLY A 135 8.07 0.93 5.52
CA GLY A 135 7.81 1.00 4.07
C GLY A 135 8.74 1.91 3.31
N THR A 136 8.23 2.37 2.19
CA THR A 136 8.85 3.33 1.29
C THR A 136 8.02 4.60 1.21
N LEU A 137 8.63 5.72 0.84
CA LEU A 137 7.96 6.99 0.69
C LEU A 137 8.55 7.75 -0.50
N ALA A 138 7.67 8.36 -1.30
CA ALA A 138 8.02 9.35 -2.30
C ALA A 138 7.49 10.72 -1.88
N TRP A 139 8.35 11.74 -1.97
CA TRP A 139 8.04 13.11 -1.59
C TRP A 139 8.49 14.11 -2.66
N CYS A 140 7.60 15.00 -3.06
CA CYS A 140 7.91 16.09 -3.97
C CYS A 140 8.58 17.25 -3.22
N TYR A 141 9.85 17.44 -3.49
CA TYR A 141 10.64 18.54 -2.93
C TYR A 141 11.28 19.37 -4.03
N ARG A 142 10.91 20.64 -4.10
CA ARG A 142 11.37 21.59 -5.14
C ARG A 142 11.15 21.09 -6.56
N GLY A 143 9.96 20.53 -6.80
CA GLY A 143 9.54 20.01 -8.10
C GLY A 143 10.17 18.65 -8.48
N ALA A 144 10.93 18.03 -7.59
CA ALA A 144 11.62 16.77 -7.82
C ALA A 144 11.23 15.70 -6.82
N PRO A 145 11.04 14.43 -7.24
CA PRO A 145 10.74 13.35 -6.33
C PRO A 145 11.97 12.89 -5.54
N ILE A 146 11.82 12.75 -4.24
CA ILE A 146 12.79 12.16 -3.32
C ILE A 146 12.21 10.87 -2.77
N TYR A 147 12.99 9.80 -2.79
CA TYR A 147 12.58 8.47 -2.33
C TYR A 147 13.42 8.03 -1.14
N PHE A 148 12.80 7.35 -0.16
CA PHE A 148 13.50 6.76 0.98
C PHE A 148 12.72 5.64 1.63
N ALA A 149 13.43 4.73 2.31
CA ALA A 149 12.85 3.73 3.18
C ALA A 149 12.71 4.29 4.60
N TRP A 150 11.73 3.77 5.36
CA TRP A 150 11.44 4.26 6.70
C TRP A 150 10.83 3.16 7.58
N TRP A 151 10.87 3.38 8.88
CA TRP A 151 10.09 2.65 9.86
C TRP A 151 9.55 3.58 10.93
N GLU A 152 8.50 3.15 11.61
CA GLU A 152 7.90 3.88 12.71
C GLU A 152 7.25 2.93 13.71
N MET A 153 7.32 3.31 15.00
CA MET A 153 6.62 2.63 16.08
C MET A 153 6.14 3.63 17.12
N SER A 154 4.87 3.52 17.50
CA SER A 154 4.23 4.39 18.48
C SER A 154 4.98 4.42 19.82
N SER A 155 5.52 3.30 20.27
CA SER A 155 6.22 3.19 21.56
C SER A 155 7.55 3.94 21.64
N THR A 156 8.16 4.30 20.52
CA THR A 156 9.48 4.96 20.50
C THR A 156 9.42 6.45 20.72
N GLY A 157 8.28 7.09 20.43
CA GLY A 157 8.12 8.54 20.45
C GLY A 157 8.98 9.29 19.43
N LYS A 158 9.66 8.58 18.52
CA LYS A 158 10.60 9.17 17.55
C LYS A 158 9.92 9.69 16.29
N GLY A 159 8.65 9.29 16.04
CA GLY A 159 8.00 9.47 14.75
C GLY A 159 8.69 8.63 13.67
N LEU A 160 8.43 8.96 12.40
CA LEU A 160 9.01 8.28 11.25
C LEU A 160 10.54 8.39 11.24
N VAL A 161 11.22 7.25 11.24
CA VAL A 161 12.68 7.15 11.15
C VAL A 161 13.05 6.79 9.72
N ARG A 162 13.64 7.75 9.01
CA ARG A 162 14.20 7.53 7.68
C ARG A 162 15.41 6.61 7.77
N VAL A 163 15.49 5.65 6.84
CA VAL A 163 16.61 4.71 6.74
C VAL A 163 17.09 4.65 5.29
N GLY A 164 18.39 4.50 5.15
CA GLY A 164 19.03 4.27 3.87
C GLY A 164 19.05 5.48 2.93
N THR A 165 19.72 5.29 1.83
CA THR A 165 19.84 6.25 0.72
C THR A 165 19.86 5.48 -0.59
N GLY A 166 19.40 6.12 -1.67
CA GLY A 166 19.51 5.53 -2.99
C GLY A 166 18.27 4.76 -3.46
N LEU A 167 17.18 4.73 -2.68
CA LEU A 167 15.91 4.19 -3.14
C LEU A 167 15.45 4.92 -4.40
N GLN A 168 15.02 4.17 -5.41
CA GLN A 168 14.63 4.68 -6.71
C GLN A 168 13.36 4.00 -7.22
N PRO A 169 12.64 4.63 -8.18
CA PRO A 169 11.57 3.95 -8.91
C PRO A 169 12.08 2.68 -9.57
N GLY A 170 11.30 1.61 -9.48
CA GLY A 170 11.66 0.30 -10.03
C GLY A 170 12.35 -0.63 -9.06
N ASP A 171 12.80 -0.16 -7.90
CA ASP A 171 13.42 -0.99 -6.86
C ASP A 171 12.46 -2.06 -6.36
N LYS A 172 13.01 -3.25 -6.10
CA LYS A 172 12.25 -4.42 -5.66
C LYS A 172 12.29 -4.53 -4.15
N ILE A 173 11.16 -4.20 -3.53
CA ILE A 173 11.03 -4.09 -2.09
C ILE A 173 10.31 -5.31 -1.53
N SER A 174 10.80 -5.79 -0.39
CA SER A 174 10.10 -6.72 0.49
C SER A 174 10.17 -6.21 1.91
N ALA A 175 9.03 -6.15 2.58
CA ALA A 175 8.92 -5.63 3.93
C ALA A 175 8.16 -6.59 4.85
N SER A 176 8.53 -6.61 6.12
CA SER A 176 7.84 -7.39 7.15
C SER A 176 7.96 -6.77 8.53
N VAL A 177 6.87 -6.84 9.26
CA VAL A 177 6.82 -6.70 10.73
C VAL A 177 6.57 -8.07 11.31
N THR A 178 7.39 -8.49 12.26
CA THR A 178 7.16 -9.72 13.03
C THR A 178 7.26 -9.41 14.52
N ARG A 179 6.39 -10.05 15.31
CA ARG A 179 6.32 -9.89 16.75
C ARG A 179 6.56 -11.22 17.46
N SER A 180 7.38 -11.19 18.49
CA SER A 180 7.62 -12.31 19.41
C SER A 180 7.66 -11.78 20.84
N GLY A 181 6.64 -12.09 21.62
CA GLY A 181 6.42 -11.47 22.92
C GLY A 181 6.30 -9.94 22.80
N SER A 182 7.14 -9.19 23.48
CA SER A 182 7.20 -7.74 23.39
C SER A 182 8.19 -7.22 22.33
N THR A 183 8.87 -8.10 21.59
CA THR A 183 9.89 -7.70 20.61
C THR A 183 9.29 -7.68 19.22
N TYR A 184 9.38 -6.54 18.55
CA TYR A 184 9.05 -6.33 17.15
C TYR A 184 10.32 -6.29 16.32
N THR A 185 10.35 -7.03 15.22
CA THR A 185 11.41 -6.96 14.22
C THR A 185 10.82 -6.39 12.95
N LEU A 186 11.30 -5.22 12.54
CA LEU A 186 10.93 -4.53 11.30
C LEU A 186 12.06 -4.71 10.31
N LYS A 187 11.77 -5.35 9.17
CA LYS A 187 12.77 -5.65 8.15
C LYS A 187 12.27 -5.20 6.78
N LEU A 188 13.06 -4.38 6.10
CA LEU A 188 12.89 -4.01 4.71
C LEU A 188 14.13 -4.46 3.93
N THR A 189 13.90 -5.10 2.80
CA THR A 189 14.95 -5.50 1.86
C THR A 189 14.66 -4.85 0.52
N ASP A 190 15.59 -4.07 0.02
CA ASP A 190 15.67 -3.61 -1.35
C ASP A 190 16.64 -4.53 -2.08
N ALA A 191 16.12 -5.34 -2.99
CA ALA A 191 16.94 -6.30 -3.73
C ALA A 191 17.73 -5.64 -4.86
N THR A 192 17.40 -4.40 -5.22
CA THR A 192 18.04 -3.64 -6.29
C THR A 192 19.15 -2.74 -5.75
N HIS A 193 18.83 -1.95 -4.70
CA HIS A 193 19.74 -1.01 -4.06
C HIS A 193 19.85 -1.31 -2.56
N THR A 194 20.73 -2.24 -2.20
CA THR A 194 20.82 -2.80 -0.84
C THR A 194 21.09 -1.75 0.25
N ALA A 195 21.60 -0.56 -0.11
CA ALA A 195 21.83 0.55 0.82
C ALA A 195 20.51 1.09 1.44
N SER A 196 19.37 0.78 0.87
CA SER A 196 18.04 1.09 1.41
C SER A 196 17.50 -0.01 2.33
N SER A 197 18.18 -1.16 2.42
CA SER A 197 17.77 -2.28 3.27
C SER A 197 18.11 -2.05 4.73
N PHE A 198 17.22 -2.52 5.61
CA PHE A 198 17.48 -2.46 7.05
C PHE A 198 16.76 -3.56 7.83
N THR A 199 17.23 -3.77 9.05
CA THR A 199 16.52 -4.53 10.07
C THR A 199 16.67 -3.80 11.40
N THR A 200 15.55 -3.51 12.07
CA THR A 200 15.57 -2.95 13.42
C THR A 200 14.72 -3.80 14.36
N LYS A 201 15.11 -3.84 15.62
CA LYS A 201 14.34 -4.48 16.69
C LYS A 201 13.96 -3.43 17.71
N GLN A 202 12.69 -3.44 18.08
CA GLN A 202 12.12 -2.52 19.06
C GLN A 202 11.32 -3.32 20.07
N THR A 203 11.18 -2.79 21.27
CA THR A 203 10.38 -3.43 22.33
C THR A 203 9.15 -2.60 22.62
N CYS A 204 8.00 -3.26 22.64
CA CYS A 204 6.74 -2.67 23.05
C CYS A 204 5.86 -3.71 23.75
N PRO A 205 5.41 -3.46 24.98
CA PRO A 205 4.52 -4.40 25.66
C PRO A 205 3.12 -4.41 25.01
N VAL A 206 2.42 -5.54 25.13
CA VAL A 206 1.08 -5.75 24.56
C VAL A 206 0.04 -4.75 25.06
N THR A 207 0.25 -4.17 26.23
CA THR A 207 -0.61 -3.11 26.79
C THR A 207 -0.52 -1.79 26.04
N THR A 208 0.58 -1.58 25.32
CA THR A 208 0.81 -0.35 24.52
C THR A 208 0.69 -0.64 23.02
N CYS A 209 1.19 -1.79 22.56
CA CYS A 209 1.16 -2.24 21.16
C CYS A 209 0.37 -3.56 21.14
N PRO A 210 -0.96 -3.51 21.04
CA PRO A 210 -1.81 -4.67 21.25
C PRO A 210 -1.82 -5.68 20.11
N ALA A 211 -1.29 -5.34 18.94
CA ALA A 211 -1.26 -6.18 17.74
C ALA A 211 -2.67 -6.74 17.39
N THR A 212 -3.60 -5.81 17.20
CA THR A 212 -5.03 -6.10 16.94
C THR A 212 -5.40 -6.04 15.49
N SER A 213 -4.48 -5.60 14.62
CA SER A 213 -4.67 -5.56 13.16
C SER A 213 -3.36 -5.77 12.40
N ALA A 214 -3.49 -6.08 11.11
CA ALA A 214 -2.39 -6.19 10.15
C ALA A 214 -2.78 -5.41 8.88
N GLU A 215 -1.84 -4.67 8.30
CA GLU A 215 -2.10 -3.68 7.25
C GLU A 215 -1.14 -3.79 6.07
N TRP A 216 -1.68 -3.48 4.87
CA TRP A 216 -0.99 -3.35 3.58
C TRP A 216 -1.55 -2.10 2.89
N ILE A 217 -0.81 -1.01 2.95
CA ILE A 217 -1.38 0.33 2.71
C ILE A 217 -0.55 1.14 1.72
N VAL A 218 -1.27 1.93 0.92
CA VAL A 218 -0.80 3.17 0.29
C VAL A 218 -1.40 4.33 1.07
N GLU A 219 -0.54 5.25 1.52
CA GLU A 219 -0.91 6.36 2.39
C GLU A 219 -0.48 7.70 1.82
N ARG A 220 -1.28 8.74 2.08
CA ARG A 220 -0.84 10.13 2.04
C ARG A 220 -0.57 10.60 3.48
N PRO A 221 0.71 10.68 3.87
CA PRO A 221 1.08 10.99 5.25
C PRO A 221 0.64 12.39 5.67
N SER A 222 0.46 12.61 6.97
CA SER A 222 0.25 13.95 7.51
C SER A 222 1.57 14.65 7.77
N LEU A 223 1.59 15.91 7.43
CA LEU A 223 2.63 16.87 7.75
C LEU A 223 2.13 17.83 8.85
N ALA A 224 2.97 18.79 9.24
CA ALA A 224 2.62 19.77 10.27
C ALA A 224 1.34 20.56 9.96
N LEU A 225 0.99 20.75 8.70
CA LEU A 225 -0.15 21.54 8.24
C LEU A 225 -1.41 20.70 7.91
N GLY A 226 -1.35 19.38 8.08
CA GLY A 226 -2.45 18.47 7.76
C GLY A 226 -2.03 17.31 6.89
N ILE A 227 -3.00 16.59 6.33
CA ILE A 227 -2.74 15.48 5.41
C ILE A 227 -2.16 16.03 4.12
N ALA A 228 -1.01 15.47 3.68
CA ALA A 228 -0.38 15.88 2.42
C ALA A 228 -1.27 15.54 1.22
N PRO A 229 -1.21 16.33 0.13
CA PRO A 229 -1.81 15.91 -1.12
C PRO A 229 -1.16 14.63 -1.63
N LEU A 230 -1.96 13.71 -2.19
CA LEU A 230 -1.46 12.46 -2.76
C LEU A 230 -0.66 12.78 -4.04
N VAL A 231 0.60 12.36 -4.11
CA VAL A 231 1.38 12.53 -5.34
C VAL A 231 0.85 11.59 -6.43
N GLN A 232 0.87 12.05 -7.67
CA GLN A 232 0.54 11.19 -8.81
C GLN A 232 1.61 10.09 -8.95
N TYR A 233 1.20 8.84 -8.79
CA TYR A 233 2.03 7.67 -9.12
C TYR A 233 1.44 6.93 -10.32
N ASN A 234 2.24 6.09 -10.99
CA ASN A 234 1.75 5.30 -12.11
C ASN A 234 0.74 4.25 -11.61
N ALA A 235 1.15 3.11 -11.20
CA ALA A 235 0.36 2.09 -10.55
C ALA A 235 1.21 1.50 -9.43
N PHE A 236 0.57 1.11 -8.35
CA PHE A 236 1.20 0.36 -7.28
C PHE A 236 0.57 -1.02 -7.24
N GLU A 237 1.39 -2.04 -7.09
CA GLU A 237 0.97 -3.40 -6.86
C GLU A 237 1.69 -3.96 -5.63
N LEU A 238 0.91 -4.36 -4.62
CA LEU A 238 1.41 -5.17 -3.52
C LEU A 238 1.21 -6.64 -3.85
N THR A 239 2.27 -7.41 -3.72
CA THR A 239 2.30 -8.86 -3.96
C THR A 239 2.79 -9.61 -2.72
N ASN A 240 2.53 -10.91 -2.68
CA ASN A 240 2.98 -11.77 -1.57
C ASN A 240 2.55 -11.29 -0.19
N GLY A 241 1.42 -10.61 -0.09
CA GLY A 241 0.86 -10.16 1.17
C GLY A 241 0.49 -11.34 2.07
N LYS A 242 1.11 -11.40 3.25
CA LYS A 242 0.96 -12.49 4.22
C LYS A 242 0.81 -11.94 5.62
N GLN A 243 0.14 -12.72 6.45
CA GLN A 243 -0.04 -12.43 7.88
C GLN A 243 0.00 -13.71 8.71
N THR A 244 0.17 -13.54 10.00
CA THR A 244 -0.10 -14.58 11.00
C THR A 244 -1.07 -14.01 12.02
N SER A 245 -2.24 -14.65 12.14
CA SER A 245 -3.35 -14.24 13.00
C SER A 245 -3.80 -15.43 13.85
N GLY A 246 -3.87 -15.25 15.18
CA GLY A 246 -4.24 -16.31 16.11
C GLY A 246 -3.36 -17.57 15.98
N GLY A 247 -2.08 -17.39 15.66
CA GLY A 247 -1.12 -18.48 15.44
C GLY A 247 -1.25 -19.20 14.10
N LYS A 248 -2.14 -18.74 13.19
CA LYS A 248 -2.33 -19.32 11.85
C LYS A 248 -1.74 -18.40 10.79
N ALA A 249 -0.86 -18.93 9.96
CA ALA A 249 -0.34 -18.22 8.80
C ALA A 249 -1.37 -18.21 7.65
N GLY A 250 -1.44 -17.10 6.93
CA GLY A 250 -2.34 -16.92 5.79
C GLY A 250 -1.92 -15.75 4.89
N THR A 251 -2.71 -15.52 3.86
CA THR A 251 -2.59 -14.35 2.97
C THR A 251 -3.51 -13.23 3.48
N ILE A 252 -3.48 -12.05 2.85
CA ILE A 252 -4.35 -10.89 3.19
C ILE A 252 -5.80 -11.35 3.37
N GLY A 253 -6.38 -12.02 2.37
CA GLY A 253 -7.79 -12.42 2.37
C GLY A 253 -8.07 -13.80 2.98
N SER A 254 -7.18 -14.34 3.82
CA SER A 254 -7.39 -15.66 4.44
C SER A 254 -8.32 -15.63 5.64
N PHE A 255 -8.66 -14.47 6.17
CA PHE A 255 -9.43 -14.31 7.40
C PHE A 255 -10.67 -13.44 7.15
N ALA A 256 -11.70 -13.62 7.98
CA ALA A 256 -13.02 -13.02 7.76
C ALA A 256 -13.12 -11.53 8.14
N THR A 257 -12.10 -10.98 8.80
CA THR A 257 -12.09 -9.58 9.27
C THR A 257 -11.33 -8.62 8.35
N VAL A 258 -11.05 -9.07 7.14
CA VAL A 258 -10.39 -8.25 6.11
C VAL A 258 -11.30 -7.10 5.67
N ASN A 259 -10.74 -5.90 5.59
CA ASN A 259 -11.36 -4.68 5.11
C ASN A 259 -10.60 -4.15 3.89
N GLU A 260 -11.32 -3.82 2.84
CA GLU A 260 -10.84 -2.98 1.75
C GLU A 260 -10.98 -1.51 2.14
N ILE A 261 -9.93 -0.72 1.91
CA ILE A 261 -9.90 0.69 2.29
C ILE A 261 -9.70 1.52 1.03
N THR A 262 -10.62 2.46 0.79
CA THR A 262 -10.52 3.43 -0.31
C THR A 262 -10.14 4.80 0.25
N MET A 263 -9.13 5.42 -0.34
CA MET A 263 -8.73 6.78 0.02
C MET A 263 -9.61 7.80 -0.70
N ILE A 264 -10.24 8.68 0.10
CA ILE A 264 -11.14 9.72 -0.38
C ILE A 264 -10.62 11.12 -0.06
N ASP A 265 -11.12 12.12 -0.79
CA ASP A 265 -10.85 13.52 -0.51
C ASP A 265 -11.58 14.01 0.76
N ALA A 266 -11.19 15.19 1.26
CA ALA A 266 -11.76 15.77 2.48
C ALA A 266 -13.26 16.10 2.35
N THR A 267 -13.76 16.31 1.13
CA THR A 267 -15.18 16.57 0.88
C THR A 267 -15.99 15.29 0.77
N GLN A 268 -15.35 14.12 0.69
CA GLN A 268 -15.93 12.79 0.51
C GLN A 268 -16.66 12.64 -0.85
N ALA A 269 -16.32 13.46 -1.82
CA ALA A 269 -16.92 13.48 -3.14
C ALA A 269 -16.14 12.65 -4.16
N TYR A 270 -14.83 12.44 -3.93
CA TYR A 270 -13.95 11.80 -4.90
C TYR A 270 -13.03 10.79 -4.26
N ASP A 271 -12.86 9.65 -4.93
CA ASP A 271 -11.79 8.70 -4.62
C ASP A 271 -10.45 9.29 -5.09
N LEU A 272 -9.44 9.26 -4.22
CA LEU A 272 -8.09 9.70 -4.57
C LEU A 272 -7.29 8.60 -5.25
N ASN A 273 -7.64 7.35 -4.98
CA ASN A 273 -7.18 6.19 -5.73
C ASN A 273 -8.23 5.09 -5.75
N VAL A 274 -8.11 4.17 -6.70
CA VAL A 274 -8.95 2.97 -6.80
C VAL A 274 -8.15 1.77 -6.36
N VAL A 275 -8.73 0.97 -5.47
CA VAL A 275 -8.16 -0.29 -4.97
C VAL A 275 -8.80 -1.46 -5.72
N SER A 276 -7.99 -2.38 -6.24
CA SER A 276 -8.50 -3.60 -6.87
C SER A 276 -8.94 -4.62 -5.82
N GLY A 277 -9.84 -5.52 -6.21
CA GLY A 277 -10.06 -6.75 -5.43
C GLY A 277 -8.78 -7.57 -5.28
N LEU A 278 -8.74 -8.43 -4.27
CA LEU A 278 -7.59 -9.32 -4.02
C LEU A 278 -7.42 -10.36 -5.14
N THR A 279 -6.20 -10.55 -5.58
CA THR A 279 -5.77 -11.52 -6.61
C THR A 279 -4.69 -12.46 -6.08
N SER A 280 -4.19 -13.38 -6.93
CA SER A 280 -3.09 -14.29 -6.56
C SER A 280 -3.33 -15.06 -5.26
N LYS A 281 -4.48 -15.73 -5.15
CA LYS A 281 -4.90 -16.45 -3.95
C LYS A 281 -5.06 -15.52 -2.73
N ASN A 282 -5.64 -14.34 -2.96
CA ASN A 282 -5.89 -13.32 -1.94
C ASN A 282 -4.63 -12.75 -1.28
N SER A 283 -3.51 -12.66 -2.02
CA SER A 283 -2.23 -12.15 -1.51
C SER A 283 -1.74 -10.90 -2.21
N SER A 284 -2.48 -10.39 -3.19
CA SER A 284 -2.04 -9.25 -4.02
C SER A 284 -3.21 -8.32 -4.32
N PHE A 285 -2.91 -7.03 -4.46
CA PHE A 285 -3.84 -6.02 -4.94
C PHE A 285 -3.07 -4.89 -5.61
N SER A 286 -3.80 -4.08 -6.38
CA SER A 286 -3.25 -2.88 -7.01
C SER A 286 -4.02 -1.64 -6.56
N THR A 287 -3.35 -0.50 -6.56
CA THR A 287 -3.98 0.81 -6.46
C THR A 287 -3.62 1.67 -7.67
N ILE A 288 -4.58 2.44 -8.15
CA ILE A 288 -4.42 3.35 -9.29
C ILE A 288 -4.79 4.75 -8.82
N TRP A 289 -3.85 5.67 -8.94
CA TRP A 289 -4.06 7.08 -8.62
C TRP A 289 -5.17 7.70 -9.50
N GLN A 290 -6.03 8.50 -8.90
CA GLN A 290 -7.11 9.21 -9.56
C GLN A 290 -6.99 10.73 -9.40
N ASN A 291 -6.68 11.18 -8.17
CA ASN A 291 -6.62 12.59 -7.83
C ASN A 291 -5.64 12.85 -6.67
N SER A 292 -5.25 14.10 -6.50
CA SER A 292 -4.36 14.54 -5.42
C SER A 292 -5.09 15.11 -4.19
N TYR A 293 -6.34 15.58 -4.37
CA TYR A 293 -7.14 16.26 -3.33
C TYR A 293 -8.54 15.70 -3.26
#